data_f41085b881d2c6f21523e11125673b97
#
_entry.id   f41085b881d2c6f21523e11125673b97
#
_cell.length_a   1.000
_cell.length_b   1.000
_cell.length_c   1.000
_cell.angle_alpha   90.00
_cell.angle_beta   90.00
_cell.angle_gamma   90.00
#
_symmetry.space_group_name_H-M   'P 1'
#
loop_
_entity.id
_entity.type
_entity.pdbx_description
1 polymer ?
#
loop_
_entity_poly.entity_id
_entity_poly.type
_entity_poly.pdbx_seq_one_letter_code
_entity_poly.pdbx_strand_id
1 'polypeptide(L)'
;MEEKINHLIKERAPWLAKKNFISSLIFNFLKKLLRFDETIYAGDYIQNLSGAEAFNWLGDQYTNNCSVEGLENIPSDGSCLLVANHPMGAADAIALYSQLHKVRKDAFFFANELFVYLLGSFHNVMAPVVWNKEKETHSATKATLERLHTFFNDDRPGIIFPSGRLSKLTLFGLWDREWEKTPIVLAKKNDFPLIPVHVEGKNSWFFYFASYTNKQLRDVSQLNELFNNCLLYTSPSPRD
;
A
#
# COMPACT_ATOMS: atom_id res chain seq x y z
N MET A 1 -6.59 -9.75 15.55
CA MET A 1 -5.53 -9.30 14.63
C MET A 1 -4.19 -10.01 14.87
N GLU A 2 -3.75 -10.20 16.10
CA GLU A 2 -2.45 -10.81 16.43
C GLU A 2 -2.21 -12.17 15.75
N GLU A 3 -3.21 -13.06 15.73
CA GLU A 3 -3.07 -14.37 15.06
C GLU A 3 -2.81 -14.24 13.57
N LYS A 4 -3.49 -13.33 12.88
CA LYS A 4 -3.29 -13.07 11.46
C LYS A 4 -1.88 -12.55 11.16
N ILE A 5 -1.38 -11.62 11.98
CA ILE A 5 -0.04 -11.06 11.86
C ILE A 5 1.01 -12.15 12.15
N ASN A 6 0.83 -12.94 13.19
CA ASN A 6 1.72 -14.06 13.50
C ASN A 6 1.75 -15.11 12.39
N HIS A 7 0.60 -15.38 11.75
CA HIS A 7 0.53 -16.26 10.58
C HIS A 7 1.37 -15.73 9.42
N LEU A 8 1.24 -14.43 9.12
CA LEU A 8 2.03 -13.79 8.07
C LEU A 8 3.53 -13.80 8.34
N ILE A 9 3.93 -13.60 9.57
CA ILE A 9 5.34 -13.69 9.94
C ILE A 9 5.88 -15.10 9.74
N LYS A 10 5.11 -16.13 10.12
CA LYS A 10 5.48 -17.51 9.85
C LYS A 10 5.64 -17.80 8.36
N GLU A 11 4.78 -17.23 7.53
CA GLU A 11 4.83 -17.40 6.07
C GLU A 11 6.02 -16.63 5.46
N ARG A 12 6.24 -15.38 5.88
CA ARG A 12 7.25 -14.50 5.29
C ARG A 12 8.65 -14.68 5.85
N ALA A 13 8.76 -15.02 7.13
CA ALA A 13 10.03 -15.23 7.85
C ALA A 13 9.97 -16.47 8.76
N PRO A 14 9.92 -17.70 8.18
CA PRO A 14 9.74 -18.94 8.96
C PRO A 14 10.80 -19.16 10.05
N TRP A 15 12.00 -18.61 9.86
CA TRP A 15 13.09 -18.72 10.85
C TRP A 15 12.80 -17.97 12.16
N LEU A 16 12.02 -16.88 12.10
CA LEU A 16 11.57 -16.15 13.30
C LEU A 16 10.54 -16.95 14.12
N ALA A 17 9.80 -17.82 13.45
CA ALA A 17 8.78 -18.65 14.10
C ALA A 17 9.33 -19.95 14.71
N LYS A 18 10.65 -20.21 14.58
CA LYS A 18 11.27 -21.39 15.19
C LYS A 18 11.27 -21.27 16.72
N LYS A 19 10.82 -22.36 17.39
CA LYS A 19 10.76 -22.45 18.85
C LYS A 19 12.14 -22.78 19.44
N ASN A 20 13.14 -21.92 19.23
CA ASN A 20 14.42 -22.01 19.92
C ASN A 20 14.71 -20.71 20.67
N PHE A 21 15.59 -20.76 21.66
CA PHE A 21 15.88 -19.64 22.53
C PHE A 21 16.36 -18.39 21.75
N ILE A 22 17.24 -18.58 20.79
CA ILE A 22 17.81 -17.49 19.98
C ILE A 22 16.73 -16.82 19.10
N SER A 23 15.93 -17.63 18.39
CA SER A 23 14.84 -17.10 17.57
C SER A 23 13.79 -16.37 18.41
N SER A 24 13.49 -16.88 19.60
CA SER A 24 12.56 -16.23 20.53
C SER A 24 13.10 -14.89 21.03
N LEU A 25 14.38 -14.82 21.38
CA LEU A 25 15.02 -13.58 21.82
C LEU A 25 15.01 -12.52 20.69
N ILE A 26 15.42 -12.92 19.49
CA ILE A 26 15.42 -12.05 18.31
C ILE A 26 13.99 -11.58 17.99
N PHE A 27 13.02 -12.48 18.04
CA PHE A 27 11.64 -12.15 17.74
C PHE A 27 11.05 -11.15 18.75
N ASN A 28 11.33 -11.34 20.05
CA ASN A 28 10.89 -10.41 21.09
C ASN A 28 11.54 -9.02 20.93
N PHE A 29 12.82 -8.97 20.58
CA PHE A 29 13.49 -7.72 20.25
C PHE A 29 12.87 -7.04 19.02
N LEU A 30 12.63 -7.81 17.96
CA LEU A 30 12.00 -7.30 16.73
C LEU A 30 10.57 -6.84 16.96
N LYS A 31 9.77 -7.54 17.76
CA LYS A 31 8.42 -7.09 18.13
C LYS A 31 8.43 -5.67 18.68
N LYS A 32 9.35 -5.38 19.58
CA LYS A 32 9.49 -4.04 20.17
C LYS A 32 9.99 -3.01 19.15
N LEU A 33 11.04 -3.37 18.39
CA LEU A 33 11.62 -2.50 17.36
C LEU A 33 10.60 -2.19 16.26
N LEU A 34 9.79 -3.16 15.87
CA LEU A 34 8.79 -3.07 14.80
C LEU A 34 7.41 -2.58 15.29
N ARG A 35 7.33 -2.08 16.52
CA ARG A 35 6.10 -1.51 17.09
C ARG A 35 4.88 -2.43 16.89
N PHE A 36 5.08 -3.70 17.18
CA PHE A 36 4.10 -4.76 16.88
C PHE A 36 2.77 -4.54 17.60
N ASP A 37 2.83 -4.05 18.85
CA ASP A 37 1.65 -3.79 19.66
C ASP A 37 0.80 -2.67 19.04
N GLU A 38 1.42 -1.66 18.44
CA GLU A 38 0.72 -0.60 17.71
C GLU A 38 0.06 -1.12 16.43
N THR A 39 0.75 -2.04 15.72
CA THR A 39 0.19 -2.69 14.52
C THR A 39 -1.05 -3.52 14.90
N ILE A 40 -0.99 -4.27 16.00
CA ILE A 40 -2.12 -5.05 16.50
C ILE A 40 -3.27 -4.13 16.91
N TYR A 41 -2.97 -3.08 17.70
CA TYR A 41 -3.96 -2.10 18.12
C TYR A 41 -4.67 -1.44 16.95
N ALA A 42 -3.92 -0.91 15.98
CA ALA A 42 -4.47 -0.30 14.78
C ALA A 42 -5.34 -1.30 14.00
N GLY A 43 -4.84 -2.52 13.81
CA GLY A 43 -5.57 -3.57 13.10
C GLY A 43 -6.86 -4.01 13.81
N ASP A 44 -6.84 -4.14 15.14
CA ASP A 44 -8.03 -4.47 15.93
C ASP A 44 -9.07 -3.34 15.92
N TYR A 45 -8.62 -2.09 15.89
CA TYR A 45 -9.51 -0.95 15.78
C TYR A 45 -10.20 -0.91 14.41
N ILE A 46 -9.42 -0.98 13.31
CA ILE A 46 -9.96 -0.78 11.96
C ILE A 46 -10.71 -2.00 11.40
N GLN A 47 -10.55 -3.21 11.96
CA GLN A 47 -11.21 -4.41 11.45
C GLN A 47 -12.74 -4.33 11.46
N ASN A 48 -13.32 -3.48 12.32
CA ASN A 48 -14.77 -3.28 12.47
C ASN A 48 -15.29 -2.06 11.67
N LEU A 49 -14.40 -1.32 11.02
CA LEU A 49 -14.74 -0.16 10.20
C LEU A 49 -14.95 -0.59 8.73
N SER A 50 -15.69 0.22 7.96
CA SER A 50 -15.66 0.09 6.52
C SER A 50 -14.26 0.40 5.97
N GLY A 51 -13.94 -0.06 4.76
CA GLY A 51 -12.63 0.20 4.18
C GLY A 51 -12.30 1.69 4.07
N ALA A 52 -13.28 2.53 3.71
CA ALA A 52 -13.11 3.98 3.64
C ALA A 52 -12.85 4.60 5.03
N GLU A 53 -13.63 4.24 6.04
CA GLU A 53 -13.42 4.71 7.42
C GLU A 53 -12.07 4.27 7.97
N ALA A 54 -11.65 3.03 7.69
CA ALA A 54 -10.36 2.51 8.11
C ALA A 54 -9.19 3.30 7.48
N PHE A 55 -9.24 3.59 6.17
CA PHE A 55 -8.23 4.41 5.51
C PHE A 55 -8.20 5.85 6.03
N ASN A 56 -9.36 6.45 6.29
CA ASN A 56 -9.43 7.79 6.85
C ASN A 56 -8.84 7.83 8.26
N TRP A 57 -9.21 6.88 9.10
CA TRP A 57 -8.64 6.80 10.45
C TRP A 57 -7.12 6.61 10.41
N LEU A 58 -6.61 5.71 9.56
CA LEU A 58 -5.16 5.53 9.38
C LEU A 58 -4.50 6.82 8.87
N GLY A 59 -5.15 7.52 7.94
CA GLY A 59 -4.68 8.81 7.44
C GLY A 59 -4.57 9.85 8.54
N ASP A 60 -5.61 10.00 9.35
CA ASP A 60 -5.65 10.95 10.46
C ASP A 60 -4.61 10.64 11.55
N GLN A 61 -4.33 9.35 11.79
CA GLN A 61 -3.35 8.97 12.80
C GLN A 61 -1.90 9.09 12.32
N TYR A 62 -1.61 8.76 11.06
CA TYR A 62 -0.24 8.50 10.62
C TYR A 62 0.23 9.37 9.44
N THR A 63 -0.65 10.18 8.83
CA THR A 63 -0.29 11.01 7.67
C THR A 63 -0.57 12.50 7.84
N ASN A 64 -0.70 12.97 9.09
CA ASN A 64 -1.00 14.38 9.40
C ASN A 64 0.05 15.38 8.87
N ASN A 65 1.27 14.93 8.63
CA ASN A 65 2.35 15.76 8.11
C ASN A 65 2.46 15.72 6.58
N CYS A 66 1.50 15.11 5.89
CA CYS A 66 1.48 15.09 4.43
C CYS A 66 0.93 16.40 3.89
N SER A 67 1.66 17.01 2.98
CA SER A 67 1.15 18.06 2.11
C SER A 67 0.83 17.48 0.74
N VAL A 68 -0.17 18.02 0.08
CA VAL A 68 -0.55 17.65 -1.28
C VAL A 68 -0.83 18.91 -2.09
N GLU A 69 -0.40 18.89 -3.35
CA GLU A 69 -0.66 19.92 -4.34
C GLU A 69 -1.34 19.27 -5.55
N GLY A 70 -2.13 20.02 -6.31
CA GLY A 70 -2.74 19.55 -7.54
C GLY A 70 -4.01 18.71 -7.34
N LEU A 71 -4.65 18.72 -6.17
CA LEU A 71 -5.94 18.05 -5.97
C LEU A 71 -7.03 18.56 -6.91
N GLU A 72 -6.91 19.81 -7.35
CA GLU A 72 -7.78 20.46 -8.33
C GLU A 72 -7.73 19.83 -9.73
N ASN A 73 -6.69 19.07 -10.03
CA ASN A 73 -6.55 18.33 -11.30
C ASN A 73 -7.34 17.01 -11.31
N ILE A 74 -7.89 16.61 -10.18
CA ILE A 74 -8.68 15.39 -10.06
C ILE A 74 -10.11 15.68 -10.44
N PRO A 75 -10.70 14.96 -11.43
CA PRO A 75 -12.09 15.15 -11.83
C PRO A 75 -13.04 14.98 -10.64
N SER A 76 -13.99 15.89 -10.51
CA SER A 76 -15.03 15.83 -9.47
C SER A 76 -15.97 14.64 -9.63
N ASP A 77 -16.10 14.13 -10.84
CA ASP A 77 -16.95 13.02 -11.24
C ASP A 77 -16.27 12.17 -12.33
N GLY A 78 -16.86 11.04 -12.65
CA GLY A 78 -16.33 10.08 -13.60
C GLY A 78 -15.12 9.30 -13.09
N SER A 79 -14.79 8.23 -13.78
CA SER A 79 -13.62 7.41 -13.48
C SER A 79 -12.33 8.07 -13.97
N CYS A 80 -11.28 7.94 -13.21
CA CYS A 80 -9.90 8.27 -13.60
C CYS A 80 -8.92 7.30 -12.95
N LEU A 81 -7.69 7.28 -13.44
CA LEU A 81 -6.61 6.48 -12.85
C LEU A 81 -5.49 7.40 -12.35
N LEU A 82 -5.28 7.41 -11.03
CA LEU A 82 -4.12 8.03 -10.41
C LEU A 82 -2.97 7.03 -10.46
N VAL A 83 -1.88 7.42 -11.05
CA VAL A 83 -0.70 6.57 -11.32
C VAL A 83 0.46 7.12 -10.54
N ALA A 84 0.91 6.40 -9.50
CA ALA A 84 1.90 6.90 -8.55
C ALA A 84 3.15 6.02 -8.46
N ASN A 85 4.29 6.63 -8.13
CA ASN A 85 5.46 5.91 -7.63
C ASN A 85 5.19 5.35 -6.23
N HIS A 86 6.03 4.40 -5.78
CA HIS A 86 5.75 3.61 -4.58
C HIS A 86 6.93 3.56 -3.59
N PRO A 87 7.32 4.69 -2.99
CA PRO A 87 8.50 4.75 -2.13
C PRO A 87 8.35 4.05 -0.78
N MET A 88 7.16 4.10 -0.15
CA MET A 88 6.97 3.69 1.24
C MET A 88 6.01 2.51 1.45
N GLY A 89 5.30 2.07 0.42
CA GLY A 89 4.38 0.94 0.53
C GLY A 89 3.00 1.33 1.07
N ALA A 90 2.52 0.69 2.13
CA ALA A 90 1.18 0.95 2.66
C ALA A 90 0.96 2.41 3.05
N ALA A 91 2.01 3.11 3.50
CA ALA A 91 1.94 4.52 3.84
C ALA A 91 1.59 5.41 2.64
N ASP A 92 2.10 5.09 1.43
CA ASP A 92 1.73 5.82 0.21
C ASP A 92 0.23 5.71 -0.07
N ALA A 93 -0.30 4.48 0.03
CA ALA A 93 -1.71 4.24 -0.22
C ALA A 93 -2.61 4.99 0.78
N ILE A 94 -2.25 4.96 2.06
CA ILE A 94 -3.00 5.63 3.13
C ILE A 94 -2.95 7.14 2.94
N ALA A 95 -1.78 7.70 2.66
CA ALA A 95 -1.61 9.13 2.44
C ALA A 95 -2.41 9.60 1.21
N LEU A 96 -2.27 8.92 0.08
CA LEU A 96 -3.00 9.26 -1.14
C LEU A 96 -4.51 9.17 -0.95
N TYR A 97 -5.00 8.10 -0.29
CA TYR A 97 -6.41 7.96 -0.02
C TYR A 97 -6.95 9.07 0.86
N SER A 98 -6.27 9.36 1.97
CA SER A 98 -6.66 10.41 2.91
C SER A 98 -6.75 11.79 2.24
N GLN A 99 -5.81 12.10 1.34
CA GLN A 99 -5.84 13.36 0.61
C GLN A 99 -6.91 13.36 -0.48
N LEU A 100 -7.02 12.27 -1.26
CA LEU A 100 -8.02 12.14 -2.30
C LEU A 100 -9.44 12.15 -1.75
N HIS A 101 -9.65 11.60 -0.55
CA HIS A 101 -10.96 11.56 0.11
C HIS A 101 -11.55 12.95 0.38
N LYS A 102 -10.72 14.00 0.41
CA LYS A 102 -11.19 15.39 0.53
C LYS A 102 -11.98 15.87 -0.68
N VAL A 103 -11.69 15.31 -1.85
CA VAL A 103 -12.34 15.67 -3.14
C VAL A 103 -13.15 14.51 -3.73
N ARG A 104 -12.73 13.27 -3.53
CA ARG A 104 -13.37 12.04 -4.03
C ARG A 104 -13.41 10.97 -2.94
N LYS A 105 -14.58 10.73 -2.36
CA LYS A 105 -14.77 9.79 -1.22
C LYS A 105 -14.90 8.33 -1.64
N ASP A 106 -14.98 8.08 -2.91
CA ASP A 106 -15.32 6.82 -3.57
C ASP A 106 -14.11 6.09 -4.17
N ALA A 107 -12.90 6.58 -3.94
CA ALA A 107 -11.67 6.01 -4.47
C ALA A 107 -11.47 4.53 -4.11
N PHE A 108 -10.73 3.81 -4.97
CA PHE A 108 -10.30 2.45 -4.70
C PHE A 108 -8.83 2.23 -5.10
N PHE A 109 -8.25 1.12 -4.61
CA PHE A 109 -6.87 0.75 -4.90
C PHE A 109 -6.77 -0.55 -5.70
N PHE A 110 -5.74 -0.62 -6.54
CA PHE A 110 -5.18 -1.89 -6.97
C PHE A 110 -4.18 -2.35 -5.92
N ALA A 111 -4.50 -3.40 -5.18
CA ALA A 111 -3.67 -3.82 -4.06
C ALA A 111 -3.50 -5.34 -3.98
N ASN A 112 -2.48 -5.78 -3.24
CA ASN A 112 -2.26 -7.18 -2.99
C ASN A 112 -3.44 -7.77 -2.18
N GLU A 113 -3.92 -8.96 -2.56
CA GLU A 113 -4.97 -9.71 -1.87
C GLU A 113 -4.72 -9.88 -0.36
N LEU A 114 -3.46 -9.81 0.07
CA LEU A 114 -3.06 -9.88 1.46
C LEU A 114 -3.74 -8.83 2.35
N PHE A 115 -3.96 -7.62 1.84
CA PHE A 115 -4.64 -6.56 2.59
C PHE A 115 -6.12 -6.91 2.83
N VAL A 116 -6.78 -7.53 1.84
CA VAL A 116 -8.15 -8.02 1.99
C VAL A 116 -8.21 -9.20 2.95
N TYR A 117 -7.19 -10.07 2.97
CA TYR A 117 -7.09 -11.15 3.96
C TYR A 117 -6.95 -10.63 5.38
N LEU A 118 -6.10 -9.61 5.58
CA LEU A 118 -5.91 -9.00 6.90
C LEU A 118 -7.19 -8.32 7.39
N LEU A 119 -7.81 -7.54 6.53
CA LEU A 119 -8.94 -6.67 6.83
C LEU A 119 -10.04 -6.88 5.79
N GLY A 120 -11.00 -7.76 6.11
CA GLY A 120 -12.06 -8.13 5.18
C GLY A 120 -12.89 -6.95 4.67
N SER A 121 -13.02 -5.87 5.44
CA SER A 121 -13.72 -4.64 5.05
C SER A 121 -13.07 -3.90 3.88
N PHE A 122 -11.80 -4.17 3.60
CA PHE A 122 -11.08 -3.53 2.47
C PHE A 122 -11.57 -3.99 1.09
N HIS A 123 -12.37 -5.06 1.01
CA HIS A 123 -12.91 -5.51 -0.27
C HIS A 123 -13.73 -4.44 -1.00
N ASN A 124 -14.31 -3.47 -0.28
CA ASN A 124 -15.10 -2.37 -0.87
C ASN A 124 -14.26 -1.22 -1.45
N VAL A 125 -12.97 -1.18 -1.11
CA VAL A 125 -12.03 -0.12 -1.53
C VAL A 125 -10.79 -0.67 -2.21
N MET A 126 -10.73 -1.98 -2.47
CA MET A 126 -9.60 -2.63 -3.13
C MET A 126 -10.03 -3.56 -4.25
N ALA A 127 -9.37 -3.42 -5.39
CA ALA A 127 -9.35 -4.43 -6.43
C ALA A 127 -8.12 -5.33 -6.18
N PRO A 128 -8.31 -6.59 -5.75
CA PRO A 128 -7.19 -7.45 -5.41
C PRO A 128 -6.41 -7.83 -6.68
N VAL A 129 -5.09 -7.71 -6.61
CA VAL A 129 -4.18 -8.11 -7.70
C VAL A 129 -3.25 -9.20 -7.18
N VAL A 130 -3.13 -10.28 -7.95
CA VAL A 130 -2.20 -11.36 -7.65
C VAL A 130 -0.82 -10.99 -8.19
N TRP A 131 0.11 -10.65 -7.31
CA TRP A 131 1.48 -10.24 -7.68
C TRP A 131 2.43 -11.40 -7.97
N ASN A 132 2.09 -12.60 -7.51
CA ASN A 132 2.89 -13.78 -7.78
C ASN A 132 2.33 -14.50 -9.00
N LYS A 133 3.03 -14.42 -10.12
CA LYS A 133 2.65 -15.09 -11.38
C LYS A 133 2.44 -16.60 -11.21
N GLU A 134 3.11 -17.24 -10.25
CA GLU A 134 2.91 -18.67 -9.96
C GLU A 134 1.59 -18.97 -9.25
N LYS A 135 1.02 -17.97 -8.56
CA LYS A 135 -0.29 -18.06 -7.87
C LYS A 135 -1.42 -17.44 -8.71
N GLU A 136 -1.10 -16.86 -9.85
CA GLU A 136 -2.08 -16.27 -10.74
C GLU A 136 -2.92 -17.37 -11.38
N THR A 137 -4.22 -17.35 -11.07
CA THR A 137 -5.19 -18.27 -11.66
C THR A 137 -6.19 -17.51 -12.52
N HIS A 138 -6.75 -18.16 -13.52
CA HIS A 138 -7.83 -17.59 -14.33
C HIS A 138 -9.00 -17.07 -13.48
N SER A 139 -9.32 -17.78 -12.40
CA SER A 139 -10.38 -17.39 -11.46
C SER A 139 -10.05 -16.10 -10.72
N ALA A 140 -8.80 -15.95 -10.22
CA ALA A 140 -8.36 -14.75 -9.52
C ALA A 140 -8.33 -13.53 -10.46
N THR A 141 -7.81 -13.70 -11.67
CA THR A 141 -7.79 -12.64 -12.69
C THR A 141 -9.21 -12.22 -13.07
N LYS A 142 -10.13 -13.18 -13.24
CA LYS A 142 -11.54 -12.90 -13.54
C LYS A 142 -12.20 -12.12 -12.40
N ALA A 143 -12.01 -12.52 -11.15
CA ALA A 143 -12.57 -11.83 -9.99
C ALA A 143 -12.04 -10.38 -9.88
N THR A 144 -10.75 -10.15 -10.18
CA THR A 144 -10.17 -8.80 -10.25
C THR A 144 -10.86 -7.96 -11.33
N LEU A 145 -11.02 -8.51 -12.54
CA LEU A 145 -11.66 -7.81 -13.66
C LEU A 145 -13.13 -7.47 -13.38
N GLU A 146 -13.88 -8.41 -12.79
CA GLU A 146 -15.27 -8.17 -12.38
C GLU A 146 -15.37 -7.04 -11.35
N ARG A 147 -14.45 -7.01 -10.38
CA ARG A 147 -14.38 -5.95 -9.38
C ARG A 147 -14.06 -4.61 -10.02
N LEU A 148 -13.08 -4.55 -10.91
CA LEU A 148 -12.71 -3.33 -11.65
C LEU A 148 -13.88 -2.81 -12.49
N HIS A 149 -14.60 -3.71 -13.16
CA HIS A 149 -15.77 -3.36 -13.93
C HIS A 149 -16.84 -2.70 -13.04
N THR A 150 -17.11 -3.27 -11.86
CA THR A 150 -18.04 -2.67 -10.89
C THR A 150 -17.59 -1.26 -10.49
N PHE A 151 -16.32 -1.11 -10.06
CA PHE A 151 -15.81 0.17 -9.61
C PHE A 151 -15.82 1.26 -10.69
N PHE A 152 -15.49 0.89 -11.93
CA PHE A 152 -15.51 1.85 -13.04
C PHE A 152 -16.93 2.17 -13.52
N ASN A 153 -17.87 1.23 -13.44
CA ASN A 153 -19.28 1.53 -13.71
C ASN A 153 -19.92 2.45 -12.66
N ASP A 154 -19.35 2.45 -11.44
CA ASP A 154 -19.75 3.37 -10.37
C ASP A 154 -18.97 4.71 -10.44
N ASP A 155 -18.31 5.00 -11.56
CA ASP A 155 -17.54 6.23 -11.82
C ASP A 155 -16.42 6.50 -10.81
N ARG A 156 -15.85 5.47 -10.17
CA ARG A 156 -14.89 5.61 -9.09
C ARG A 156 -13.46 5.82 -9.58
N PRO A 157 -12.68 6.73 -8.96
CA PRO A 157 -11.27 6.90 -9.26
C PRO A 157 -10.44 5.75 -8.69
N GLY A 158 -9.54 5.19 -9.53
CA GLY A 158 -8.62 4.13 -9.12
C GLY A 158 -7.22 4.66 -8.83
N ILE A 159 -6.56 4.14 -7.79
CA ILE A 159 -5.16 4.44 -7.47
C ILE A 159 -4.33 3.19 -7.76
N ILE A 160 -3.31 3.34 -8.58
CA ILE A 160 -2.42 2.25 -8.97
C ILE A 160 -0.95 2.64 -8.84
N PHE A 161 -0.16 1.70 -8.32
CA PHE A 161 1.31 1.77 -8.27
C PHE A 161 1.88 0.83 -9.33
N PRO A 162 2.22 1.31 -10.53
CA PRO A 162 2.49 0.46 -11.69
C PRO A 162 3.73 -0.42 -11.54
N SER A 163 4.68 -0.02 -10.71
CA SER A 163 5.86 -0.83 -10.41
C SER A 163 5.52 -2.14 -9.68
N GLY A 164 4.33 -2.18 -9.04
CA GLY A 164 3.88 -3.30 -8.22
C GLY A 164 4.79 -3.65 -7.05
N ARG A 165 5.81 -2.84 -6.80
CA ARG A 165 6.83 -3.05 -5.77
C ARG A 165 7.33 -1.72 -5.26
N LEU A 166 7.83 -1.72 -4.00
CA LEU A 166 8.45 -0.54 -3.43
C LEU A 166 9.67 -0.09 -4.24
N SER A 167 9.87 1.23 -4.27
CA SER A 167 11.04 1.86 -4.84
C SER A 167 12.32 1.33 -4.19
N LYS A 168 13.38 1.28 -4.95
CA LYS A 168 14.68 0.79 -4.51
C LYS A 168 15.58 1.98 -4.15
N LEU A 169 16.23 1.91 -2.99
CA LEU A 169 17.26 2.87 -2.64
C LEU A 169 18.50 2.59 -3.49
N THR A 170 19.02 3.63 -4.12
CA THR A 170 20.24 3.61 -4.92
C THR A 170 21.20 4.70 -4.43
N LEU A 171 22.40 4.77 -4.99
CA LEU A 171 23.34 5.88 -4.70
C LEU A 171 22.81 7.25 -5.13
N PHE A 172 21.85 7.28 -6.05
CA PHE A 172 21.26 8.52 -6.59
C PHE A 172 19.86 8.82 -6.00
N GLY A 173 19.43 8.11 -4.98
CA GLY A 173 18.12 8.28 -4.35
C GLY A 173 17.20 7.08 -4.53
N LEU A 174 15.91 7.30 -4.30
CA LEU A 174 14.87 6.29 -4.47
C LEU A 174 14.43 6.25 -5.93
N TRP A 175 14.42 5.06 -6.50
CA TRP A 175 13.97 4.82 -7.86
C TRP A 175 12.93 3.71 -7.89
N ASP A 176 11.83 3.97 -8.59
CA ASP A 176 10.85 2.95 -8.86
C ASP A 176 11.45 1.87 -9.78
N ARG A 177 10.87 0.70 -9.68
CA ARG A 177 11.11 -0.35 -10.66
C ARG A 177 10.37 -0.01 -11.93
N GLU A 178 10.68 -0.75 -13.00
CA GLU A 178 9.99 -0.60 -14.27
C GLU A 178 8.47 -0.67 -14.08
N TRP A 179 7.77 0.29 -14.68
CA TRP A 179 6.33 0.39 -14.59
C TRP A 179 5.66 -0.52 -15.62
N GLU A 180 4.67 -1.26 -15.15
CA GLU A 180 3.82 -2.08 -16.02
C GLU A 180 2.90 -1.19 -16.87
N LYS A 181 2.57 -1.67 -18.07
CA LYS A 181 1.71 -0.93 -19.02
C LYS A 181 0.22 -0.99 -18.67
N THR A 182 -0.14 -1.76 -17.67
CA THR A 182 -1.54 -2.00 -17.26
C THR A 182 -2.36 -0.72 -17.11
N PRO A 183 -1.89 0.36 -16.44
CA PRO A 183 -2.68 1.58 -16.32
C PRO A 183 -3.01 2.21 -17.66
N ILE A 184 -2.04 2.24 -18.58
CA ILE A 184 -2.22 2.82 -19.92
C ILE A 184 -3.24 2.00 -20.72
N VAL A 185 -3.18 0.67 -20.63
CA VAL A 185 -4.12 -0.21 -21.32
C VAL A 185 -5.53 -0.03 -20.78
N LEU A 186 -5.69 0.05 -19.45
CA LEU A 186 -6.98 0.27 -18.80
C LEU A 186 -7.58 1.63 -19.17
N ALA A 187 -6.78 2.69 -19.10
CA ALA A 187 -7.20 4.04 -19.43
C ALA A 187 -7.67 4.16 -20.89
N LYS A 188 -6.88 3.62 -21.83
CA LYS A 188 -7.24 3.61 -23.26
C LYS A 188 -8.49 2.80 -23.56
N LYS A 189 -8.66 1.65 -22.91
CA LYS A 189 -9.81 0.75 -23.14
C LYS A 189 -11.12 1.38 -22.68
N ASN A 190 -11.08 2.15 -21.60
CA ASN A 190 -12.27 2.71 -20.96
C ASN A 190 -12.40 4.22 -21.14
N ASP A 191 -11.49 4.85 -21.91
CA ASP A 191 -11.43 6.30 -22.15
C ASP A 191 -11.34 7.14 -20.88
N PHE A 192 -10.50 6.69 -19.92
CA PHE A 192 -10.28 7.39 -18.65
C PHE A 192 -9.07 8.31 -18.70
N PRO A 193 -9.12 9.48 -18.03
CA PRO A 193 -7.94 10.29 -17.82
C PRO A 193 -6.93 9.58 -16.91
N LEU A 194 -5.64 9.69 -17.25
CA LEU A 194 -4.51 9.28 -16.40
C LEU A 194 -3.99 10.53 -15.69
N ILE A 195 -3.88 10.44 -14.37
CA ILE A 195 -3.38 11.51 -13.52
C ILE A 195 -2.09 11.03 -12.88
N PRO A 196 -0.91 11.53 -13.34
CA PRO A 196 0.33 11.20 -12.72
C PRO A 196 0.44 11.84 -11.34
N VAL A 197 0.86 11.06 -10.36
CA VAL A 197 1.06 11.50 -8.98
C VAL A 197 2.49 11.17 -8.57
N HIS A 198 3.18 12.13 -8.00
CA HIS A 198 4.49 11.93 -7.42
C HIS A 198 4.39 11.90 -5.90
N VAL A 199 4.87 10.81 -5.28
CA VAL A 199 4.95 10.66 -3.84
C VAL A 199 6.40 10.81 -3.41
N GLU A 200 6.67 11.81 -2.57
CA GLU A 200 7.95 11.96 -1.90
C GLU A 200 7.89 11.37 -0.50
N GLY A 201 8.82 10.52 -0.18
CA GLY A 201 8.93 9.88 1.11
C GLY A 201 9.97 8.78 1.13
N LYS A 202 10.31 8.32 2.31
CA LYS A 202 11.26 7.23 2.49
C LYS A 202 10.94 6.41 3.72
N ASN A 203 11.23 5.13 3.64
CA ASN A 203 11.18 4.22 4.77
C ASN A 203 12.35 4.46 5.73
N SER A 204 12.33 3.82 6.89
CA SER A 204 13.40 3.89 7.88
C SER A 204 14.72 3.35 7.33
N TRP A 205 15.82 3.77 7.93
CA TRP A 205 17.13 3.21 7.64
C TRP A 205 17.17 1.68 7.88
N PHE A 206 16.41 1.20 8.89
CA PHE A 206 16.31 -0.22 9.19
C PHE A 206 15.66 -1.01 8.05
N PHE A 207 14.61 -0.49 7.43
CA PHE A 207 14.00 -1.09 6.25
C PHE A 207 15.00 -1.23 5.09
N TYR A 208 15.78 -0.19 4.81
CA TYR A 208 16.78 -0.26 3.75
C TYR A 208 17.93 -1.21 4.11
N PHE A 209 18.41 -1.19 5.33
CA PHE A 209 19.40 -2.16 5.80
C PHE A 209 18.89 -3.60 5.63
N ALA A 210 17.68 -3.89 6.07
CA ALA A 210 17.04 -5.19 5.89
C ALA A 210 16.88 -5.55 4.40
N SER A 211 16.57 -4.57 3.54
CA SER A 211 16.42 -4.77 2.10
C SER A 211 17.70 -5.26 1.41
N TYR A 212 18.84 -4.89 1.94
CA TYR A 212 20.14 -5.33 1.41
C TYR A 212 20.67 -6.60 2.05
N THR A 213 20.27 -6.91 3.29
CA THR A 213 20.83 -8.01 4.05
C THR A 213 19.94 -9.25 4.10
N ASN A 214 18.63 -9.07 4.31
CA ASN A 214 17.69 -10.16 4.46
C ASN A 214 16.29 -9.78 3.98
N LYS A 215 15.90 -10.35 2.85
CA LYS A 215 14.59 -10.08 2.22
C LYS A 215 13.41 -10.38 3.16
N GLN A 216 13.49 -11.45 3.96
CA GLN A 216 12.41 -11.81 4.89
C GLN A 216 12.29 -10.80 6.03
N LEU A 217 13.42 -10.30 6.54
CA LEU A 217 13.43 -9.25 7.56
C LEU A 217 12.86 -7.93 7.00
N ARG A 218 13.20 -7.59 5.75
CA ARG A 218 12.59 -6.45 5.06
C ARG A 218 11.07 -6.60 4.97
N ASP A 219 10.58 -7.77 4.58
CA ASP A 219 9.14 -8.00 4.39
C ASP A 219 8.37 -7.86 5.73
N VAL A 220 8.99 -8.27 6.83
CA VAL A 220 8.43 -8.08 8.18
C VAL A 220 8.55 -6.62 8.64
N SER A 221 9.64 -5.92 8.30
CA SER A 221 9.82 -4.53 8.70
C SER A 221 8.82 -3.57 8.05
N GLN A 222 8.18 -3.95 6.94
CA GLN A 222 7.12 -3.14 6.31
C GLN A 222 5.96 -2.84 7.26
N LEU A 223 5.68 -3.73 8.22
CA LEU A 223 4.63 -3.51 9.22
C LEU A 223 4.88 -2.27 10.07
N ASN A 224 6.16 -1.95 10.31
CA ASN A 224 6.53 -0.80 11.12
C ASN A 224 6.56 0.53 10.36
N GLU A 225 6.74 0.47 9.03
CA GLU A 225 6.97 1.68 8.25
C GLU A 225 5.77 2.63 8.26
N LEU A 226 4.56 2.13 8.49
CA LEU A 226 3.38 2.96 8.69
C LEU A 226 3.48 3.87 9.92
N PHE A 227 4.15 3.40 10.97
CA PHE A 227 4.30 4.12 12.26
C PHE A 227 5.57 4.97 12.33
N ASN A 228 6.40 4.88 11.33
CA ASN A 228 7.54 5.79 11.20
C ASN A 228 7.02 7.13 10.68
N ASN A 229 7.06 8.15 11.51
CA ASN A 229 6.78 9.55 11.16
C ASN A 229 7.80 10.10 10.14
N CYS A 230 8.15 9.32 9.15
CA CYS A 230 8.94 9.80 8.02
C CYS A 230 8.07 10.75 7.23
N LEU A 231 8.46 12.01 7.23
CA LEU A 231 7.82 13.12 6.56
C LEU A 231 7.45 12.73 5.13
N LEU A 232 6.14 12.63 4.89
CA LEU A 232 5.59 12.55 3.56
C LEU A 232 5.62 13.97 2.98
N TYR A 233 6.51 14.19 2.04
CA TYR A 233 6.49 15.39 1.21
C TYR A 233 5.92 15.00 -0.14
N THR A 234 4.88 15.67 -0.56
CA THR A 234 4.46 15.66 -1.96
C THR A 234 5.03 16.91 -2.60
N SER A 235 5.90 16.76 -3.57
CA SER A 235 6.43 17.84 -4.37
C SER A 235 5.58 18.04 -5.62
N PRO A 236 5.37 19.26 -6.11
CA PRO A 236 4.75 19.46 -7.42
C PRO A 236 5.56 18.75 -8.50
N SER A 237 4.84 18.29 -9.53
CA SER A 237 5.41 17.63 -10.71
C SER A 237 6.71 18.25 -11.16
N PRO A 238 7.68 17.45 -11.61
CA PRO A 238 8.91 17.98 -12.16
C PRO A 238 8.56 18.91 -13.33
N ARG A 239 9.20 20.05 -13.27
CA ARG A 239 9.16 21.12 -14.24
C ARG A 239 9.24 20.62 -15.67
N ASP A 240 8.55 21.36 -16.51
CA ASP A 240 8.56 21.33 -17.98
C ASP A 240 9.88 20.95 -18.61
#